data_11a73db323004591d30f3291bb6fabd6
#
_entry.id   11a73db323004591d30f3291bb6fabd6
#
_cell.length_a   1.000
_cell.length_b   1.000
_cell.length_c   1.000
_cell.angle_alpha   90.00
_cell.angle_beta   90.00
_cell.angle_gamma   90.00
#
_symmetry.space_group_name_H-M   'P 1'
#
loop_
_entity.id
_entity.type
_entity.pdbx_description
1 polymer ?
#
loop_
_entity_poly.entity_id
_entity_poly.type
_entity_poly.pdbx_seq_one_letter_code
_entity_poly.pdbx_strand_id
1 'polypeptide(L)'
;MKVMIRLLAIFLLYLGVLFGQDKGEKAYEEGHYDEARVYYEHVLKNRKKDDRAQFGLGVTAYQQKDMETAARALNNDMNSDDKSLASKAMYNLGNMFRDQQKMEESLALYRKAIELDPTDEDAKVNYELLKQVLQQQEQQQQDKQNQEQDQEKQDQQKQNQDSEGQDEQNKNQDNQEKGEDQQKQQEDQQKSQSEKEEEKKEQQQSQAKQDETQDQKTDKQMQAEAILNALKDQEKINQKRQIAKSKSRKLEKDW
;
A
#
# COMPACT_ATOMS: atom_id res chain seq x y z
N MET A 1 -28.62 -48.69 34.28
CA MET A 1 -29.63 -47.82 33.61
C MET A 1 -29.43 -46.35 33.96
N LYS A 2 -29.46 -45.90 35.23
CA LYS A 2 -29.31 -44.48 35.61
C LYS A 2 -27.97 -43.84 35.17
N VAL A 3 -26.86 -44.59 35.18
CA VAL A 3 -25.53 -44.10 34.76
C VAL A 3 -25.48 -43.92 33.24
N MET A 4 -26.03 -44.81 32.45
CA MET A 4 -26.15 -44.68 30.99
C MET A 4 -26.96 -43.47 30.57
N ILE A 5 -28.09 -43.21 31.25
CA ILE A 5 -28.94 -42.05 30.98
C ILE A 5 -28.20 -40.75 31.28
N ARG A 6 -27.39 -40.71 32.38
CA ARG A 6 -26.55 -39.54 32.71
C ARG A 6 -25.44 -39.30 31.69
N LEU A 7 -24.78 -40.36 31.21
CA LEU A 7 -23.77 -40.28 30.17
C LEU A 7 -24.38 -39.84 28.83
N LEU A 8 -25.58 -40.35 28.49
CA LEU A 8 -26.29 -39.92 27.29
C LEU A 8 -26.71 -38.44 27.38
N ALA A 9 -27.19 -37.99 28.54
CA ALA A 9 -27.54 -36.58 28.75
C ALA A 9 -26.34 -35.64 28.69
N ILE A 10 -25.16 -36.06 29.24
CA ILE A 10 -23.90 -35.31 29.11
C ILE A 10 -23.43 -35.30 27.66
N PHE A 11 -23.54 -36.41 26.94
CA PHE A 11 -23.19 -36.50 25.53
C PHE A 11 -24.08 -35.61 24.67
N LEU A 12 -25.40 -35.59 24.92
CA LEU A 12 -26.35 -34.70 24.23
C LEU A 12 -26.10 -33.21 24.55
N LEU A 13 -25.75 -32.88 25.79
CA LEU A 13 -25.31 -31.53 26.17
C LEU A 13 -23.99 -31.15 25.47
N TYR A 14 -23.04 -32.07 25.36
CA TYR A 14 -21.81 -31.87 24.62
C TYR A 14 -22.03 -31.70 23.11
N LEU A 15 -22.95 -32.49 22.52
CA LEU A 15 -23.38 -32.31 21.14
C LEU A 15 -24.01 -30.92 20.90
N GLY A 16 -24.87 -30.45 21.81
CA GLY A 16 -25.50 -29.13 21.72
C GLY A 16 -24.50 -27.97 21.71
N VAL A 17 -23.36 -28.11 22.42
CA VAL A 17 -22.26 -27.13 22.40
C VAL A 17 -21.45 -27.20 21.10
N LEU A 18 -21.36 -28.38 20.48
CA LEU A 18 -20.64 -28.60 19.21
C LEU A 18 -21.41 -28.11 17.97
N PHE A 19 -22.74 -27.99 18.05
CA PHE A 19 -23.61 -27.59 16.93
C PHE A 19 -24.04 -26.11 16.97
N GLY A 20 -23.59 -25.35 17.95
CA GLY A 20 -23.83 -23.92 18.02
C GLY A 20 -22.98 -23.15 17.02
N GLN A 21 -23.07 -23.44 15.70
CA GLN A 21 -22.46 -22.62 14.69
C GLN A 21 -23.06 -21.22 14.79
N ASP A 22 -22.19 -20.20 14.91
CA ASP A 22 -22.61 -18.82 14.92
C ASP A 22 -23.34 -18.50 13.60
N LYS A 23 -24.60 -18.18 13.67
CA LYS A 23 -25.43 -17.93 12.49
C LYS A 23 -24.91 -16.73 11.68
N GLY A 24 -24.31 -15.77 12.36
CA GLY A 24 -23.69 -14.63 11.70
C GLY A 24 -22.44 -15.02 10.92
N GLU A 25 -21.60 -15.88 11.52
CA GLU A 25 -20.40 -16.41 10.85
C GLU A 25 -20.79 -17.20 9.59
N LYS A 26 -21.80 -18.04 9.70
CA LYS A 26 -22.32 -18.80 8.56
C LYS A 26 -22.84 -17.87 7.45
N ALA A 27 -23.67 -16.89 7.79
CA ALA A 27 -24.19 -15.94 6.81
C ALA A 27 -23.07 -15.14 6.16
N TYR A 28 -22.05 -14.72 6.94
CA TYR A 28 -20.86 -14.03 6.42
C TYR A 28 -20.08 -14.91 5.43
N GLU A 29 -19.83 -16.18 5.77
CA GLU A 29 -19.11 -17.13 4.89
C GLU A 29 -19.86 -17.43 3.59
N GLU A 30 -21.17 -17.39 3.62
CA GLU A 30 -22.05 -17.57 2.46
C GLU A 30 -22.17 -16.29 1.62
N GLY A 31 -21.63 -15.15 2.10
CA GLY A 31 -21.70 -13.84 1.43
C GLY A 31 -23.02 -13.08 1.69
N HIS A 32 -23.85 -13.59 2.60
CA HIS A 32 -25.11 -12.97 3.01
C HIS A 32 -24.87 -11.90 4.08
N TYR A 33 -24.14 -10.85 3.70
CA TYR A 33 -23.67 -9.83 4.65
C TYR A 33 -24.79 -9.07 5.36
N ASP A 34 -25.94 -8.89 4.73
CA ASP A 34 -27.08 -8.24 5.37
C ASP A 34 -27.66 -9.10 6.51
N GLU A 35 -27.74 -10.41 6.31
CA GLU A 35 -28.20 -11.35 7.34
C GLU A 35 -27.20 -11.45 8.49
N ALA A 36 -25.90 -11.50 8.16
CA ALA A 36 -24.84 -11.50 9.15
C ALA A 36 -24.87 -10.23 10.02
N ARG A 37 -25.03 -9.06 9.39
CA ARG A 37 -25.14 -7.78 10.10
C ARG A 37 -26.34 -7.76 11.06
N VAL A 38 -27.52 -8.11 10.59
CA VAL A 38 -28.73 -8.17 11.42
C VAL A 38 -28.53 -9.10 12.62
N TYR A 39 -27.90 -10.25 12.40
CA TYR A 39 -27.60 -11.19 13.47
C TYR A 39 -26.68 -10.57 14.53
N TYR A 40 -25.53 -9.99 14.13
CA TYR A 40 -24.59 -9.43 15.07
C TYR A 40 -25.13 -8.20 15.79
N GLU A 41 -25.88 -7.34 15.12
CA GLU A 41 -26.57 -6.20 15.76
C GLU A 41 -27.59 -6.69 16.80
N HIS A 42 -28.32 -7.77 16.51
CA HIS A 42 -29.25 -8.39 17.47
C HIS A 42 -28.51 -8.96 18.70
N VAL A 43 -27.39 -9.66 18.48
CA VAL A 43 -26.55 -10.16 19.58
C VAL A 43 -26.07 -9.03 20.46
N LEU A 44 -25.54 -7.96 19.87
CA LEU A 44 -24.99 -6.81 20.58
C LEU A 44 -26.06 -5.97 21.31
N LYS A 45 -27.29 -5.96 20.83
CA LYS A 45 -28.42 -5.35 21.54
C LYS A 45 -28.67 -6.04 22.90
N ASN A 46 -28.49 -7.35 22.97
CA ASN A 46 -28.72 -8.15 24.16
C ASN A 46 -27.43 -8.33 25.00
N ARG A 47 -26.28 -8.36 24.37
CA ARG A 47 -24.96 -8.60 24.96
C ARG A 47 -23.97 -7.56 24.44
N LYS A 48 -24.01 -6.36 25.03
CA LYS A 48 -23.26 -5.19 24.55
C LYS A 48 -21.73 -5.35 24.53
N LYS A 49 -21.19 -6.30 25.29
CA LYS A 49 -19.75 -6.60 25.39
C LYS A 49 -19.41 -7.98 24.84
N ASP A 50 -20.11 -8.42 23.80
CA ASP A 50 -19.78 -9.65 23.12
C ASP A 50 -18.72 -9.33 22.03
N ASP A 51 -17.43 -9.53 22.36
CA ASP A 51 -16.31 -9.20 21.48
C ASP A 51 -16.40 -9.96 20.16
N ARG A 52 -16.84 -11.22 20.16
CA ARG A 52 -17.01 -11.99 18.91
C ARG A 52 -18.08 -11.41 18.01
N ALA A 53 -19.19 -10.99 18.59
CA ALA A 53 -20.26 -10.34 17.83
C ALA A 53 -19.82 -8.95 17.34
N GLN A 54 -19.02 -8.24 18.14
CA GLN A 54 -18.42 -6.98 17.75
C GLN A 54 -17.49 -7.16 16.54
N PHE A 55 -16.59 -8.14 16.61
CA PHE A 55 -15.71 -8.51 15.51
C PHE A 55 -16.51 -8.89 14.26
N GLY A 56 -17.50 -9.79 14.42
CA GLY A 56 -18.38 -10.21 13.32
C GLY A 56 -19.10 -9.04 12.66
N LEU A 57 -19.59 -8.08 13.44
CA LEU A 57 -20.17 -6.85 12.91
C LEU A 57 -19.14 -6.02 12.15
N GLY A 58 -17.93 -5.88 12.69
CA GLY A 58 -16.85 -5.11 12.08
C GLY A 58 -16.44 -5.64 10.71
N VAL A 59 -16.17 -6.95 10.60
CA VAL A 59 -15.78 -7.56 9.32
C VAL A 59 -16.93 -7.56 8.31
N THR A 60 -18.17 -7.72 8.78
CA THR A 60 -19.37 -7.66 7.93
C THR A 60 -19.56 -6.25 7.36
N ALA A 61 -19.47 -5.23 8.19
CA ALA A 61 -19.58 -3.83 7.78
C ALA A 61 -18.48 -3.45 6.77
N TYR A 62 -17.25 -3.95 6.96
CA TYR A 62 -16.17 -3.75 6.01
C TYR A 62 -16.50 -4.32 4.62
N GLN A 63 -17.04 -5.53 4.54
CA GLN A 63 -17.50 -6.12 3.27
C GLN A 63 -18.61 -5.30 2.61
N GLN A 64 -19.49 -4.71 3.41
CA GLN A 64 -20.56 -3.81 2.95
C GLN A 64 -20.08 -2.40 2.60
N LYS A 65 -18.76 -2.11 2.76
CA LYS A 65 -18.16 -0.77 2.58
C LYS A 65 -18.67 0.28 3.57
N ASP A 66 -19.28 -0.13 4.68
CA ASP A 66 -19.60 0.74 5.81
C ASP A 66 -18.35 0.89 6.70
N MET A 67 -17.45 1.79 6.26
CA MET A 67 -16.15 1.98 6.89
C MET A 67 -16.25 2.54 8.32
N GLU A 68 -17.30 3.32 8.61
CA GLU A 68 -17.50 3.89 9.93
C GLU A 68 -17.84 2.81 10.96
N THR A 69 -18.83 1.97 10.66
CA THR A 69 -19.22 0.87 11.54
C THR A 69 -18.09 -0.15 11.68
N ALA A 70 -17.40 -0.47 10.56
CA ALA A 70 -16.25 -1.38 10.56
C ALA A 70 -15.14 -0.87 11.49
N ALA A 71 -14.72 0.39 11.32
CA ALA A 71 -13.68 0.99 12.14
C ALA A 71 -14.04 0.98 13.62
N ARG A 72 -15.25 1.42 13.96
CA ARG A 72 -15.72 1.48 15.34
C ARG A 72 -15.74 0.10 16.00
N ALA A 73 -16.26 -0.89 15.31
CA ALA A 73 -16.38 -2.26 15.83
C ALA A 73 -14.98 -2.90 16.00
N LEU A 74 -14.15 -2.88 14.96
CA LEU A 74 -12.82 -3.47 15.02
C LEU A 74 -11.86 -2.75 15.99
N ASN A 75 -11.96 -1.42 16.15
CA ASN A 75 -11.16 -0.69 17.14
C ASN A 75 -11.47 -1.12 18.58
N ASN A 76 -12.71 -1.45 18.89
CA ASN A 76 -13.05 -1.97 20.21
C ASN A 76 -12.33 -3.30 20.48
N ASP A 77 -12.24 -4.18 19.46
CA ASP A 77 -11.66 -5.52 19.59
C ASP A 77 -10.14 -5.53 19.59
N MET A 78 -9.49 -4.46 19.12
CA MET A 78 -8.01 -4.33 19.23
C MET A 78 -7.50 -4.43 20.68
N ASN A 79 -8.34 -4.10 21.66
CA ASN A 79 -8.02 -4.11 23.08
C ASN A 79 -8.69 -5.29 23.81
N SER A 80 -9.17 -6.30 23.09
CA SER A 80 -9.75 -7.50 23.69
C SER A 80 -8.71 -8.29 24.48
N ASP A 81 -9.08 -8.87 25.59
CA ASP A 81 -8.26 -9.80 26.37
C ASP A 81 -7.96 -11.09 25.58
N ASP A 82 -8.79 -11.43 24.61
CA ASP A 82 -8.55 -12.51 23.65
C ASP A 82 -7.54 -12.03 22.58
N LYS A 83 -6.27 -12.41 22.77
CA LYS A 83 -5.18 -12.01 21.87
C LYS A 83 -5.39 -12.46 20.43
N SER A 84 -6.04 -13.60 20.21
CA SER A 84 -6.36 -14.08 18.86
C SER A 84 -7.37 -13.16 18.18
N LEU A 85 -8.38 -12.73 18.92
CA LEU A 85 -9.38 -11.79 18.43
C LEU A 85 -8.77 -10.41 18.17
N ALA A 86 -7.96 -9.91 19.10
CA ALA A 86 -7.26 -8.64 18.93
C ALA A 86 -6.33 -8.64 17.71
N SER A 87 -5.60 -9.74 17.48
CA SER A 87 -4.78 -9.91 16.27
C SER A 87 -5.60 -9.82 15.00
N LYS A 88 -6.71 -10.55 14.93
CA LYS A 88 -7.63 -10.54 13.78
C LYS A 88 -8.25 -9.16 13.55
N ALA A 89 -8.59 -8.43 14.62
CA ALA A 89 -9.11 -7.09 14.52
C ALA A 89 -8.07 -6.12 13.95
N MET A 90 -6.82 -6.20 14.42
CA MET A 90 -5.71 -5.41 13.88
C MET A 90 -5.42 -5.72 12.42
N TYR A 91 -5.45 -7.00 12.03
CA TYR A 91 -5.29 -7.41 10.64
C TYR A 91 -6.36 -6.80 9.73
N ASN A 92 -7.64 -6.90 10.14
CA ASN A 92 -8.74 -6.36 9.35
C ASN A 92 -8.75 -4.82 9.28
N LEU A 93 -8.37 -4.15 10.36
CA LEU A 93 -8.13 -2.70 10.33
C LEU A 93 -6.96 -2.35 9.40
N GLY A 94 -5.90 -3.15 9.40
CA GLY A 94 -4.79 -3.01 8.45
C GLY A 94 -5.27 -3.08 7.00
N ASN A 95 -6.09 -4.07 6.67
CA ASN A 95 -6.69 -4.18 5.33
C ASN A 95 -7.55 -2.95 5.00
N MET A 96 -8.34 -2.48 5.95
CA MET A 96 -9.19 -1.30 5.75
C MET A 96 -8.36 -0.03 5.52
N PHE A 97 -7.27 0.18 6.27
CA PHE A 97 -6.38 1.34 6.07
C PHE A 97 -5.62 1.25 4.75
N ARG A 98 -5.14 0.06 4.36
CA ARG A 98 -4.55 -0.17 3.05
C ARG A 98 -5.50 0.23 1.92
N ASP A 99 -6.77 -0.17 1.99
CA ASP A 99 -7.78 0.16 0.98
C ASP A 99 -8.08 1.67 0.93
N GLN A 100 -7.83 2.39 2.02
CA GLN A 100 -7.88 3.86 2.10
C GLN A 100 -6.54 4.52 1.71
N GLN A 101 -5.56 3.77 1.22
CA GLN A 101 -4.20 4.23 0.88
C GLN A 101 -3.40 4.81 2.06
N LYS A 102 -3.77 4.47 3.29
CA LYS A 102 -3.04 4.81 4.51
C LYS A 102 -2.04 3.71 4.82
N MET A 103 -0.95 3.69 4.03
CA MET A 103 -0.05 2.55 3.96
C MET A 103 0.76 2.36 5.24
N GLU A 104 1.23 3.44 5.86
CA GLU A 104 2.05 3.41 7.08
C GLU A 104 1.24 2.91 8.27
N GLU A 105 -0.01 3.39 8.42
CA GLU A 105 -0.92 2.96 9.48
C GLU A 105 -1.30 1.48 9.28
N SER A 106 -1.53 1.06 8.04
CA SER A 106 -1.79 -0.33 7.69
C SER A 106 -0.60 -1.22 8.06
N LEU A 107 0.61 -0.81 7.71
CA LEU A 107 1.85 -1.55 8.04
C LEU A 107 2.02 -1.71 9.56
N ALA A 108 1.75 -0.64 10.32
CA ALA A 108 1.83 -0.67 11.77
C ALA A 108 0.81 -1.65 12.38
N LEU A 109 -0.39 -1.73 11.81
CA LEU A 109 -1.44 -2.65 12.26
C LEU A 109 -1.12 -4.11 11.94
N TYR A 110 -0.61 -4.41 10.74
CA TYR A 110 -0.16 -5.77 10.41
C TYR A 110 0.98 -6.22 11.33
N ARG A 111 1.94 -5.34 11.63
CA ARG A 111 3.02 -5.65 12.58
C ARG A 111 2.47 -6.01 13.96
N LYS A 112 1.53 -5.23 14.48
CA LYS A 112 0.88 -5.52 15.77
C LYS A 112 0.09 -6.83 15.75
N ALA A 113 -0.60 -7.13 14.65
CA ALA A 113 -1.28 -8.40 14.47
C ALA A 113 -0.30 -9.58 14.57
N ILE A 114 0.85 -9.50 13.88
CA ILE A 114 1.91 -10.52 13.92
C ILE A 114 2.53 -10.65 15.33
N GLU A 115 2.69 -9.53 16.05
CA GLU A 115 3.19 -9.55 17.45
C GLU A 115 2.24 -10.32 18.39
N LEU A 116 0.93 -10.24 18.16
CA LEU A 116 -0.09 -10.95 18.95
C LEU A 116 -0.28 -12.41 18.50
N ASP A 117 -0.24 -12.66 17.21
CA ASP A 117 -0.31 -14.00 16.62
C ASP A 117 0.80 -14.19 15.58
N PRO A 118 1.98 -14.67 16.02
CA PRO A 118 3.10 -14.94 15.12
C PRO A 118 2.85 -16.09 14.12
N THR A 119 1.71 -16.77 14.20
CA THR A 119 1.36 -17.86 13.28
C THR A 119 0.44 -17.41 12.14
N ASP A 120 -0.02 -16.15 12.16
CA ASP A 120 -0.86 -15.57 11.11
C ASP A 120 -0.03 -15.29 9.85
N GLU A 121 -0.03 -16.25 8.92
CA GLU A 121 0.70 -16.14 7.65
C GLU A 121 0.10 -15.05 6.74
N ASP A 122 -1.20 -14.77 6.84
CA ASP A 122 -1.86 -13.76 6.03
C ASP A 122 -1.39 -12.35 6.43
N ALA A 123 -1.28 -12.11 7.75
CA ALA A 123 -0.74 -10.85 8.26
C ALA A 123 0.73 -10.66 7.87
N LYS A 124 1.56 -11.71 7.92
CA LYS A 124 2.97 -11.65 7.50
C LYS A 124 3.11 -11.31 6.02
N VAL A 125 2.37 -11.99 5.16
CA VAL A 125 2.42 -11.76 3.72
C VAL A 125 2.00 -10.33 3.40
N ASN A 126 0.89 -9.84 3.97
CA ASN A 126 0.42 -8.48 3.74
C ASN A 126 1.41 -7.43 4.27
N TYR A 127 2.03 -7.70 5.43
CA TYR A 127 3.08 -6.84 5.99
C TYR A 127 4.28 -6.71 5.04
N GLU A 128 4.85 -7.83 4.59
CA GLU A 128 6.03 -7.81 3.73
C GLU A 128 5.77 -7.18 2.37
N LEU A 129 4.63 -7.47 1.75
CA LEU A 129 4.27 -6.85 0.47
C LEU A 129 4.06 -5.34 0.61
N LEU A 130 3.37 -4.90 1.67
CA LEU A 130 3.14 -3.47 1.89
C LEU A 130 4.44 -2.72 2.21
N LYS A 131 5.33 -3.34 2.98
CA LYS A 131 6.66 -2.82 3.25
C LYS A 131 7.48 -2.61 1.97
N GLN A 132 7.42 -3.56 1.02
CA GLN A 132 8.06 -3.41 -0.28
C GLN A 132 7.50 -2.21 -1.07
N VAL A 133 6.17 -2.03 -1.07
CA VAL A 133 5.54 -0.87 -1.71
C VAL A 133 6.06 0.45 -1.12
N LEU A 134 6.09 0.55 0.21
CA LEU A 134 6.59 1.75 0.88
C LEU A 134 8.06 2.03 0.59
N GLN A 135 8.91 1.00 0.62
CA GLN A 135 10.33 1.13 0.27
C GLN A 135 10.53 1.63 -1.17
N GLN A 136 9.75 1.12 -2.10
CA GLN A 136 9.80 1.58 -3.50
C GLN A 136 9.35 3.04 -3.64
N GLN A 137 8.32 3.46 -2.90
CA GLN A 137 7.87 4.85 -2.91
C GLN A 137 8.92 5.80 -2.33
N GLU A 138 9.55 5.42 -1.21
CA GLU A 138 10.64 6.20 -0.59
C GLU A 138 11.83 6.34 -1.55
N GLN A 139 12.23 5.26 -2.21
CA GLN A 139 13.31 5.27 -3.18
C GLN A 139 13.01 6.19 -4.38
N GLN A 140 11.78 6.14 -4.88
CA GLN A 140 11.35 7.05 -5.95
C GLN A 140 11.39 8.53 -5.54
N GLN A 141 11.05 8.84 -4.28
CA GLN A 141 11.12 10.21 -3.77
C GLN A 141 12.58 10.69 -3.66
N GLN A 142 13.47 9.83 -3.16
CA GLN A 142 14.89 10.15 -3.06
C GLN A 142 15.52 10.36 -4.44
N ASP A 143 15.21 9.50 -5.41
CA ASP A 143 15.70 9.61 -6.79
C ASP A 143 15.24 10.93 -7.44
N LYS A 144 14.01 11.37 -7.19
CA LYS A 144 13.50 12.67 -7.65
C LYS A 144 14.26 13.84 -7.06
N GLN A 145 14.46 13.84 -5.73
CA GLN A 145 15.18 14.90 -5.05
C GLN A 145 16.63 15.01 -5.52
N ASN A 146 17.30 13.88 -5.76
CA ASN A 146 18.65 13.86 -6.29
C ASN A 146 18.73 14.47 -7.71
N GLN A 147 17.74 14.13 -8.57
CA GLN A 147 17.68 14.68 -9.93
C GLN A 147 17.42 16.20 -9.93
N GLU A 148 16.54 16.68 -9.06
CA GLU A 148 16.28 18.12 -8.92
C GLU A 148 17.55 18.88 -8.45
N GLN A 149 18.27 18.33 -7.48
CA GLN A 149 19.54 18.92 -7.01
C GLN A 149 20.63 18.94 -8.09
N ASP A 150 20.73 17.89 -8.89
CA ASP A 150 21.72 17.83 -9.97
C ASP A 150 21.36 18.79 -11.10
N GLN A 151 20.10 19.00 -11.37
CA GLN A 151 19.61 19.99 -12.33
C GLN A 151 19.89 21.42 -11.86
N GLU A 152 19.63 21.75 -10.58
CA GLU A 152 19.98 23.06 -9.99
C GLU A 152 21.48 23.35 -10.04
N LYS A 153 22.33 22.34 -9.79
CA LYS A 153 23.79 22.50 -9.88
C LYS A 153 24.26 22.77 -11.32
N GLN A 154 23.66 22.12 -12.32
CA GLN A 154 23.97 22.35 -13.72
C GLN A 154 23.55 23.76 -14.16
N ASP A 155 22.36 24.21 -13.73
CA ASP A 155 21.89 25.55 -14.05
C ASP A 155 22.74 26.65 -13.40
N GLN A 156 23.21 26.44 -12.16
CA GLN A 156 24.15 27.34 -11.51
C GLN A 156 25.55 27.39 -12.20
N GLN A 157 26.02 26.24 -12.69
CA GLN A 157 27.28 26.21 -13.45
C GLN A 157 27.17 26.95 -14.81
N LYS A 158 26.03 26.82 -15.50
CA LYS A 158 25.76 27.56 -16.75
C LYS A 158 25.72 29.08 -16.51
N GLN A 159 25.03 29.53 -15.45
CA GLN A 159 24.97 30.96 -15.10
C GLN A 159 26.36 31.55 -14.75
N ASN A 160 27.22 30.77 -14.09
CA ASN A 160 28.58 31.24 -13.79
C ASN A 160 29.49 31.32 -15.03
N GLN A 161 29.33 30.39 -15.99
CA GLN A 161 30.07 30.46 -17.26
C GLN A 161 29.63 31.62 -18.14
N ASP A 162 28.33 31.93 -18.17
CA ASP A 162 27.85 33.09 -18.94
C ASP A 162 28.28 34.43 -18.34
N SER A 163 28.45 34.50 -17.00
CA SER A 163 28.99 35.73 -16.35
C SER A 163 30.48 35.91 -16.54
N GLU A 164 31.31 34.85 -16.57
CA GLU A 164 32.74 34.94 -16.84
C GLU A 164 33.02 35.31 -18.31
N GLY A 165 32.18 34.81 -19.25
CA GLY A 165 32.29 35.16 -20.68
C GLY A 165 32.00 36.63 -21.00
N GLN A 166 31.16 37.30 -20.21
CA GLN A 166 30.85 38.72 -20.36
C GLN A 166 31.95 39.66 -19.82
N ASP A 167 32.66 39.23 -18.77
CA ASP A 167 33.78 40.03 -18.21
C ASP A 167 35.05 39.99 -19.07
N GLU A 168 35.27 38.92 -19.85
CA GLU A 168 36.39 38.86 -20.80
C GLU A 168 36.11 39.65 -22.09
N GLN A 169 34.86 39.76 -22.55
CA GLN A 169 34.52 40.59 -23.71
C GLN A 169 34.66 42.10 -23.44
N ASN A 170 34.44 42.54 -22.19
CA ASN A 170 34.57 43.98 -21.85
C ASN A 170 36.01 44.44 -21.67
N LYS A 171 37.00 43.55 -21.51
CA LYS A 171 38.41 43.90 -21.40
C LYS A 171 39.16 44.02 -22.73
N ASN A 172 38.59 43.50 -23.83
CA ASN A 172 39.22 43.52 -25.16
C ASN A 172 38.72 44.62 -26.10
N GLN A 173 37.80 45.49 -25.67
CA GLN A 173 37.25 46.55 -26.50
C GLN A 173 38.10 47.86 -26.54
N ASP A 174 39.16 47.98 -25.76
CA ASP A 174 39.91 49.23 -25.67
C ASP A 174 41.21 49.28 -26.48
N ASN A 175 41.55 48.28 -27.32
CA ASN A 175 42.80 48.31 -28.12
C ASN A 175 42.61 47.58 -29.46
N GLN A 176 41.96 48.18 -30.44
CA GLN A 176 42.25 48.00 -31.88
C GLN A 176 41.15 48.60 -32.78
N GLU A 177 41.18 49.88 -32.98
CA GLU A 177 40.60 50.49 -34.14
C GLU A 177 41.69 50.57 -35.22
N LYS A 178 41.59 49.71 -36.24
CA LYS A 178 41.96 49.87 -37.67
C LYS A 178 42.43 48.56 -38.28
N GLY A 179 41.67 48.03 -39.19
CA GLY A 179 42.05 47.00 -40.17
C GLY A 179 41.38 45.63 -39.97
N GLU A 180 40.56 45.26 -40.92
CA GLU A 180 39.98 43.90 -41.12
C GLU A 180 38.48 43.74 -41.03
N ASP A 181 37.79 44.42 -41.92
CA ASP A 181 36.35 44.25 -42.10
C ASP A 181 35.91 43.01 -42.96
N GLN A 182 36.87 42.21 -43.43
CA GLN A 182 36.51 41.08 -44.32
C GLN A 182 36.73 39.67 -43.76
N GLN A 183 37.50 39.49 -42.70
CA GLN A 183 37.67 38.18 -42.02
C GLN A 183 36.64 37.90 -40.95
N LYS A 184 36.08 38.93 -40.33
CA LYS A 184 35.06 38.77 -39.24
C LYS A 184 33.75 38.14 -39.68
N GLN A 185 33.33 38.33 -40.94
CA GLN A 185 32.02 37.75 -41.39
C GLN A 185 32.04 36.25 -41.64
N GLN A 186 33.22 35.64 -41.86
CA GLN A 186 33.28 34.18 -42.02
C GLN A 186 33.48 33.43 -40.69
N GLU A 187 34.19 34.02 -39.71
CA GLU A 187 34.32 33.43 -38.37
C GLU A 187 33.02 33.50 -37.57
N ASP A 188 32.27 34.60 -37.65
CA ASP A 188 30.96 34.72 -36.96
C ASP A 188 29.89 33.77 -37.52
N GLN A 189 29.95 33.43 -38.81
CA GLN A 189 29.04 32.43 -39.37
C GLN A 189 29.41 31.00 -38.98
N GLN A 190 30.69 30.67 -38.82
CA GLN A 190 31.10 29.35 -38.33
C GLN A 190 30.83 29.17 -36.82
N LYS A 191 31.04 30.24 -36.04
CA LYS A 191 30.77 30.20 -34.60
C LYS A 191 29.29 30.10 -34.28
N SER A 192 28.45 30.82 -34.99
CA SER A 192 26.98 30.72 -34.83
C SER A 192 26.40 29.40 -35.34
N GLN A 193 27.05 28.67 -36.22
CA GLN A 193 26.65 27.34 -36.62
C GLN A 193 27.08 26.26 -35.62
N SER A 194 28.30 26.38 -35.04
CA SER A 194 28.75 25.43 -34.00
C SER A 194 27.96 25.60 -32.70
N GLU A 195 27.62 26.81 -32.29
CA GLU A 195 26.79 27.08 -31.10
C GLU A 195 25.37 26.55 -31.28
N LYS A 196 24.75 26.70 -32.48
CA LYS A 196 23.46 26.11 -32.79
C LYS A 196 23.44 24.58 -32.88
N GLU A 197 24.56 23.96 -33.27
CA GLU A 197 24.68 22.50 -33.26
C GLU A 197 24.93 21.96 -31.84
N GLU A 198 25.67 22.68 -31.00
CA GLU A 198 25.83 22.31 -29.59
C GLU A 198 24.51 22.46 -28.79
N GLU A 199 23.81 23.60 -28.94
CA GLU A 199 22.47 23.76 -28.34
C GLU A 199 21.47 22.67 -28.77
N LYS A 200 21.48 22.29 -30.07
CA LYS A 200 20.63 21.20 -30.55
C LYS A 200 21.02 19.85 -29.96
N LYS A 201 22.32 19.59 -29.79
CA LYS A 201 22.80 18.35 -29.16
C LYS A 201 22.45 18.30 -27.66
N GLU A 202 22.59 19.42 -26.96
CA GLU A 202 22.22 19.53 -25.55
C GLU A 202 20.71 19.40 -25.34
N GLN A 203 19.87 20.01 -26.20
CA GLN A 203 18.41 19.83 -26.15
C GLN A 203 17.99 18.39 -26.46
N GLN A 204 18.62 17.73 -27.42
CA GLN A 204 18.35 16.32 -27.69
C GLN A 204 18.80 15.40 -26.55
N GLN A 205 19.93 15.69 -25.91
CA GLN A 205 20.42 14.93 -24.77
C GLN A 205 19.56 15.15 -23.51
N SER A 206 19.02 16.37 -23.32
CA SER A 206 18.11 16.69 -22.22
C SER A 206 16.73 16.02 -22.42
N GLN A 207 16.22 16.03 -23.65
CA GLN A 207 14.96 15.33 -23.97
C GLN A 207 15.10 13.81 -23.82
N ALA A 208 16.19 13.22 -24.31
CA ALA A 208 16.43 11.78 -24.16
C ALA A 208 16.55 11.38 -22.68
N LYS A 209 17.19 12.19 -21.82
CA LYS A 209 17.26 11.96 -20.38
C LYS A 209 15.90 12.15 -19.67
N GLN A 210 15.07 13.09 -20.13
CA GLN A 210 13.70 13.27 -19.60
C GLN A 210 12.80 12.10 -19.98
N ASP A 211 12.89 11.61 -21.21
CA ASP A 211 12.11 10.44 -21.67
C ASP A 211 12.54 9.17 -20.92
N GLU A 212 13.84 8.92 -20.74
CA GLU A 212 14.35 7.78 -19.95
C GLU A 212 13.91 7.83 -18.48
N THR A 213 13.89 9.02 -17.87
CA THR A 213 13.41 9.18 -16.49
C THR A 213 11.90 9.06 -16.37
N GLN A 214 11.16 9.42 -17.40
CA GLN A 214 9.70 9.27 -17.43
C GLN A 214 9.32 7.81 -17.62
N ASP A 215 10.02 7.07 -18.47
CA ASP A 215 9.82 5.62 -18.66
C ASP A 215 10.17 4.84 -17.38
N GLN A 216 11.28 5.14 -16.72
CA GLN A 216 11.63 4.52 -15.42
C GLN A 216 10.61 4.81 -14.31
N LYS A 217 10.01 6.02 -14.29
CA LYS A 217 8.93 6.37 -13.36
C LYS A 217 7.68 5.53 -13.64
N THR A 218 7.33 5.38 -14.90
CA THR A 218 6.16 4.59 -15.32
C THR A 218 6.35 3.12 -14.96
N ASP A 219 7.54 2.56 -15.18
CA ASP A 219 7.86 1.18 -14.84
C ASP A 219 7.79 0.93 -13.32
N LYS A 220 8.35 1.82 -12.50
CA LYS A 220 8.29 1.73 -11.04
C LYS A 220 6.86 1.87 -10.52
N GLN A 221 6.06 2.76 -11.10
CA GLN A 221 4.65 2.89 -10.74
C GLN A 221 3.86 1.64 -11.13
N MET A 222 4.09 1.08 -12.32
CA MET A 222 3.47 -0.18 -12.73
C MET A 222 3.87 -1.34 -11.81
N GLN A 223 5.14 -1.42 -11.37
CA GLN A 223 5.58 -2.43 -10.41
C GLN A 223 4.88 -2.27 -9.04
N ALA A 224 4.79 -1.05 -8.51
CA ALA A 224 4.11 -0.78 -7.24
C ALA A 224 2.61 -1.13 -7.34
N GLU A 225 1.96 -0.80 -8.45
CA GLU A 225 0.57 -1.15 -8.70
C GLU A 225 0.38 -2.67 -8.87
N ALA A 226 1.31 -3.34 -9.53
CA ALA A 226 1.30 -4.80 -9.66
C ALA A 226 1.43 -5.49 -8.29
N ILE A 227 2.31 -4.99 -7.39
CA ILE A 227 2.45 -5.50 -6.03
C ILE A 227 1.15 -5.24 -5.23
N LEU A 228 0.56 -4.05 -5.36
CA LEU A 228 -0.70 -3.74 -4.69
C LEU A 228 -1.86 -4.62 -5.17
N ASN A 229 -1.91 -4.92 -6.46
CA ASN A 229 -2.88 -5.85 -7.03
C ASN A 229 -2.63 -7.30 -6.57
N ALA A 230 -1.36 -7.72 -6.48
CA ALA A 230 -0.99 -9.02 -5.92
C ALA A 230 -1.42 -9.16 -4.46
N LEU A 231 -1.29 -8.09 -3.64
CA LEU A 231 -1.81 -8.03 -2.28
C LEU A 231 -3.33 -8.27 -2.22
N LYS A 232 -4.07 -7.57 -3.07
CA LYS A 232 -5.54 -7.72 -3.15
C LYS A 232 -5.96 -9.13 -3.58
N ASP A 233 -5.22 -9.72 -4.51
CA ASP A 233 -5.51 -11.09 -4.97
C ASP A 233 -5.10 -12.12 -3.92
N GLN A 234 -4.00 -11.92 -3.20
CA GLN A 234 -3.62 -12.74 -2.06
C GLN A 234 -4.68 -12.71 -0.96
N GLU A 235 -5.22 -11.53 -0.67
CA GLU A 235 -6.33 -11.38 0.30
C GLU A 235 -7.56 -12.19 -0.12
N LYS A 236 -7.97 -12.11 -1.39
CA LYS A 236 -9.09 -12.93 -1.91
C LYS A 236 -8.81 -14.44 -1.79
N ILE A 237 -7.55 -14.86 -2.04
CA ILE A 237 -7.13 -16.25 -1.90
C ILE A 237 -7.20 -16.67 -0.42
N ASN A 238 -6.76 -15.81 0.48
CA ASN A 238 -6.77 -16.07 1.91
C ASN A 238 -8.21 -16.19 2.45
N GLN A 239 -9.10 -15.29 2.04
CA GLN A 239 -10.53 -15.39 2.34
C GLN A 239 -11.13 -16.72 1.84
N LYS A 240 -10.82 -17.12 0.59
CA LYS A 240 -11.24 -18.42 0.04
C LYS A 240 -10.69 -19.61 0.84
N ARG A 241 -9.41 -19.53 1.28
CA ARG A 241 -8.79 -20.57 2.11
C ARG A 241 -9.43 -20.67 3.48
N GLN A 242 -9.77 -19.54 4.12
CA GLN A 242 -10.48 -19.53 5.39
C GLN A 242 -11.87 -20.18 5.25
N ILE A 243 -12.62 -19.83 4.20
CA ILE A 243 -13.90 -20.45 3.87
C ILE A 243 -13.74 -21.96 3.62
N ALA A 244 -12.70 -22.38 2.88
CA ALA A 244 -12.43 -23.80 2.61
C ALA A 244 -12.06 -24.55 3.90
N LYS A 245 -11.24 -23.97 4.79
CA LYS A 245 -10.88 -24.54 6.09
C LYS A 245 -12.09 -24.68 7.02
N SER A 246 -13.01 -23.71 7.01
CA SER A 246 -14.24 -23.80 7.79
C SER A 246 -15.15 -24.93 7.26
N LYS A 247 -15.23 -25.08 5.94
CA LYS A 247 -15.97 -26.17 5.29
C LYS A 247 -15.36 -27.56 5.56
N SER A 248 -14.04 -27.70 5.51
CA SER A 248 -13.36 -28.98 5.79
C SER A 248 -13.52 -29.41 7.26
N ARG A 249 -13.41 -28.47 8.21
CA ARG A 249 -13.70 -28.74 9.64
C ARG A 249 -15.14 -29.21 9.88
N LYS A 250 -16.07 -28.77 9.02
CA LYS A 250 -17.47 -29.21 9.08
C LYS A 250 -17.60 -30.66 8.61
N LEU A 251 -16.93 -31.02 7.52
CA LEU A 251 -16.93 -32.39 6.98
C LEU A 251 -16.24 -33.40 7.91
N GLU A 252 -15.18 -33.00 8.63
CA GLU A 252 -14.51 -33.86 9.64
C GLU A 252 -15.37 -34.10 10.91
N LYS A 253 -16.36 -33.24 11.17
CA LYS A 253 -17.26 -33.37 12.32
C LYS A 253 -18.52 -34.18 12.01
N ASP A 254 -18.80 -34.45 10.77
CA ASP A 254 -19.99 -35.15 10.31
C ASP A 254 -19.79 -36.68 10.18
N TRP A 255 -18.61 -37.22 10.64
CA TRP A 255 -18.28 -38.66 10.71
C TRP A 255 -18.21 -39.17 12.14
#